data_bf1b1f9191872e88d6ce6e12bda7dfdf
#
_entry.id   bf1b1f9191872e88d6ce6e12bda7dfdf
#
_cell.length_a   1.000
_cell.length_b   1.000
_cell.length_c   1.000
_cell.angle_alpha   90.00
_cell.angle_beta   90.00
_cell.angle_gamma   90.00
#
_symmetry.space_group_name_H-M   'P 1'
#
loop_
_entity.id
_entity.type
_entity.pdbx_description
1 polymer ?
#
loop_
_entity_poly.entity_id
_entity_poly.type
_entity_poly.pdbx_seq_one_letter_code
_entity_poly.pdbx_strand_id
1 'polypeptide(L)'
;ADQEVYIISANSTYPSSHGCDADNTRKIGGFHYGYERVSITVNDVREAIVPNSVWDLKHRPKCSPEGMVYLGGGVWVDIYLASVNEAITFSNGNGSPITAGSCSSKYNVTPLTGTEGLSGYNFVELARRSGKRLLTYAEWLQAAHGHPQGDQYAGNTSNRGTTGEDADIGAISFANVVECSRKLYQWLGEFTIRQDSTSWAWQNPMSGQYVGQLYLPNSTGISQLIAGGYWSCGAYAGSRTVNLFDYPWYVYTNIGSRFGCDSL
;
A
#
# COMPACT_ATOMS: atom_id res chain seq x y z
N ALA A 1 -5.65 4.58 42.36
CA ALA A 1 -6.21 5.48 41.36
C ALA A 1 -6.83 4.62 40.24
N ASP A 2 -8.12 4.81 40.04
CA ASP A 2 -8.85 4.11 38.98
C ASP A 2 -8.32 4.60 37.64
N GLN A 3 -7.82 3.65 36.80
CA GLN A 3 -7.36 3.97 35.46
C GLN A 3 -8.57 3.91 34.55
N GLU A 4 -8.96 5.04 34.02
CA GLU A 4 -10.04 5.10 33.02
C GLU A 4 -9.48 4.89 31.62
N VAL A 5 -10.25 4.20 30.76
CA VAL A 5 -9.93 3.94 29.36
C VAL A 5 -10.93 4.70 28.48
N TYR A 6 -10.41 5.50 27.56
CA TYR A 6 -11.21 6.28 26.62
C TYR A 6 -10.98 5.81 25.20
N ILE A 7 -12.04 5.83 24.39
CA ILE A 7 -11.96 5.67 22.94
C ILE A 7 -11.97 7.07 22.33
N ILE A 8 -10.91 7.40 21.60
CA ILE A 8 -10.81 8.67 20.86
C ILE A 8 -10.58 8.37 19.37
N SER A 9 -11.15 9.16 18.48
CA SER A 9 -10.81 9.09 17.08
C SER A 9 -9.42 9.68 16.82
N ALA A 10 -8.78 9.30 15.71
CA ALA A 10 -7.46 9.83 15.34
C ALA A 10 -7.43 11.37 15.19
N ASN A 11 -8.59 12.00 14.98
CA ASN A 11 -8.76 13.44 14.83
C ASN A 11 -9.38 14.12 16.07
N SER A 12 -9.61 13.37 17.15
CA SER A 12 -10.22 13.91 18.37
C SER A 12 -9.17 14.50 19.29
N THR A 13 -9.54 15.60 19.93
CA THR A 13 -8.81 16.08 21.09
C THR A 13 -9.06 15.15 22.28
N TYR A 14 -8.10 15.06 23.19
CA TYR A 14 -8.26 14.33 24.45
C TYR A 14 -9.47 14.86 25.22
N PRO A 15 -10.18 14.00 25.98
CA PRO A 15 -11.33 14.42 26.78
C PRO A 15 -10.94 15.50 27.78
N SER A 16 -11.30 16.75 27.53
CA SER A 16 -10.94 17.90 28.37
C SER A 16 -11.55 17.83 29.78
N SER A 17 -12.67 17.13 29.93
CA SER A 17 -13.36 16.94 31.23
C SER A 17 -12.56 16.14 32.26
N HIS A 18 -11.49 15.43 31.80
CA HIS A 18 -10.70 14.54 32.66
C HIS A 18 -9.23 14.96 32.76
N GLY A 19 -8.87 16.14 32.26
CA GLY A 19 -7.47 16.62 32.27
C GLY A 19 -6.51 15.77 31.48
N CYS A 20 -7.01 14.99 30.48
CA CYS A 20 -6.20 14.13 29.63
C CYS A 20 -5.52 14.92 28.52
N ASP A 21 -4.23 14.65 28.30
CA ASP A 21 -3.44 15.21 27.22
C ASP A 21 -2.38 14.20 26.74
N ALA A 22 -1.54 14.58 25.79
CA ALA A 22 -0.51 13.72 25.23
C ALA A 22 0.58 13.34 26.26
N ASP A 23 0.78 14.14 27.29
CA ASP A 23 1.85 13.96 28.27
C ASP A 23 1.44 12.99 29.40
N ASN A 24 0.12 12.90 29.68
CA ASN A 24 -0.40 12.09 30.78
C ASN A 24 -1.20 10.85 30.33
N THR A 25 -1.31 10.60 29.02
CA THR A 25 -2.01 9.44 28.45
C THR A 25 -1.12 8.66 27.48
N ARG A 26 -1.46 7.40 27.26
CA ARG A 26 -0.85 6.59 26.20
C ARG A 26 -1.88 5.75 25.47
N LYS A 27 -1.69 5.54 24.19
CA LYS A 27 -2.48 4.57 23.41
C LYS A 27 -2.13 3.16 23.86
N ILE A 28 -3.11 2.38 24.27
CA ILE A 28 -2.96 0.98 24.70
C ILE A 28 -3.55 -0.02 23.69
N GLY A 29 -4.30 0.46 22.72
CA GLY A 29 -4.93 -0.32 21.67
C GLY A 29 -5.72 0.58 20.72
N GLY A 30 -6.29 -0.01 19.69
CA GLY A 30 -7.12 0.68 18.72
C GLY A 30 -7.69 -0.25 17.66
N PHE A 31 -8.45 0.33 16.76
CA PHE A 31 -9.07 -0.34 15.64
C PHE A 31 -9.33 0.66 14.51
N HIS A 32 -9.60 0.15 13.32
CA HIS A 32 -10.11 0.94 12.21
C HIS A 32 -11.62 0.78 12.12
N TYR A 33 -12.34 1.91 12.02
CA TYR A 33 -13.77 1.94 11.68
C TYR A 33 -13.91 2.32 10.20
N GLY A 34 -14.61 1.52 9.44
CA GLY A 34 -14.78 1.73 8.00
C GLY A 34 -15.61 0.61 7.38
N TYR A 35 -15.52 0.45 6.08
CA TYR A 35 -16.21 -0.64 5.39
C TYR A 35 -15.48 -1.97 5.59
N GLU A 36 -16.24 -2.99 6.00
CA GLU A 36 -15.79 -4.38 6.02
C GLU A 36 -16.60 -5.23 5.04
N ARG A 37 -16.00 -6.30 4.55
CA ARG A 37 -16.69 -7.29 3.74
C ARG A 37 -17.38 -8.32 4.62
N VAL A 38 -18.72 -8.49 4.41
CA VAL A 38 -19.54 -9.34 5.26
C VAL A 38 -19.58 -10.78 4.73
N SER A 39 -19.58 -10.97 3.41
CA SER A 39 -19.72 -12.29 2.78
C SER A 39 -18.86 -12.46 1.52
N ILE A 40 -18.99 -13.64 0.89
CA ILE A 40 -18.35 -13.90 -0.42
C ILE A 40 -18.98 -13.09 -1.56
N THR A 41 -20.17 -12.51 -1.36
CA THR A 41 -20.85 -11.68 -2.35
C THR A 41 -20.13 -10.33 -2.49
N VAL A 42 -19.85 -9.92 -3.70
CA VAL A 42 -18.97 -8.75 -3.99
C VAL A 42 -19.45 -7.48 -3.30
N ASN A 43 -20.73 -7.16 -3.34
CA ASN A 43 -21.27 -5.89 -2.83
C ASN A 43 -21.82 -5.99 -1.39
N ASP A 44 -21.56 -7.10 -0.69
CA ASP A 44 -22.02 -7.29 0.68
C ASP A 44 -21.00 -6.69 1.65
N VAL A 45 -21.14 -5.40 1.90
CA VAL A 45 -20.28 -4.60 2.77
C VAL A 45 -21.12 -3.82 3.77
N ARG A 46 -20.53 -3.49 4.90
CA ARG A 46 -21.15 -2.61 5.92
C ARG A 46 -20.08 -1.75 6.59
N GLU A 47 -20.49 -0.62 7.13
CA GLU A 47 -19.67 0.15 8.05
C GLU A 47 -19.63 -0.50 9.43
N ALA A 48 -18.44 -0.81 9.90
CA ALA A 48 -18.21 -1.43 11.19
C ALA A 48 -16.77 -1.23 11.69
N ILE A 49 -16.48 -1.75 12.89
CA ILE A 49 -15.09 -1.97 13.29
C ILE A 49 -14.55 -3.11 12.43
N VAL A 50 -13.51 -2.83 11.65
CA VAL A 50 -12.84 -3.84 10.82
C VAL A 50 -12.13 -4.85 11.73
N PRO A 51 -12.56 -6.13 11.78
CA PRO A 51 -12.17 -7.05 12.85
C PRO A 51 -10.66 -7.28 12.95
N ASN A 52 -9.98 -7.44 11.80
CA ASN A 52 -8.56 -7.70 11.74
C ASN A 52 -7.69 -6.41 11.81
N SER A 53 -8.29 -5.27 12.10
CA SER A 53 -7.58 -4.02 12.38
C SER A 53 -7.37 -3.77 13.87
N VAL A 54 -7.95 -4.60 14.74
CA VAL A 54 -7.84 -4.45 16.19
C VAL A 54 -6.42 -4.75 16.64
N TRP A 55 -5.83 -3.84 17.40
CA TRP A 55 -4.48 -3.96 17.92
C TRP A 55 -4.39 -3.55 19.39
N ASP A 56 -3.40 -4.07 20.09
CA ASP A 56 -3.04 -3.71 21.45
C ASP A 56 -1.51 -3.60 21.60
N LEU A 57 -1.01 -3.46 22.82
CA LEU A 57 0.43 -3.32 23.11
C LEU A 57 1.26 -4.57 22.74
N LYS A 58 0.62 -5.74 22.59
CA LYS A 58 1.28 -7.02 22.26
C LYS A 58 0.99 -7.48 20.84
N HIS A 59 -0.22 -7.22 20.35
CA HIS A 59 -0.67 -7.57 19.02
C HIS A 59 -0.76 -6.32 18.16
N ARG A 60 0.34 -5.97 17.52
CA ARG A 60 0.44 -4.81 16.63
C ARG A 60 1.63 -4.93 15.67
N PRO A 61 1.68 -4.11 14.60
CA PRO A 61 2.88 -4.01 13.78
C PRO A 61 4.01 -3.27 14.51
N LYS A 62 5.24 -3.41 14.03
CA LYS A 62 6.41 -2.63 14.49
C LYS A 62 6.31 -1.14 14.16
N CYS A 63 5.52 -0.78 13.14
CA CYS A 63 5.23 0.61 12.78
C CYS A 63 3.94 1.11 13.44
N SER A 64 3.43 2.29 13.02
CA SER A 64 2.09 2.75 13.43
C SER A 64 1.03 1.79 12.93
N PRO A 65 0.13 1.28 13.80
CA PRO A 65 -0.95 0.37 13.42
C PRO A 65 -2.14 1.06 12.74
N GLU A 66 -2.15 2.38 12.68
CA GLU A 66 -3.26 3.16 12.13
C GLU A 66 -3.43 2.88 10.63
N GLY A 67 -4.67 2.55 10.23
CA GLY A 67 -5.00 2.22 8.85
C GLY A 67 -4.41 0.89 8.36
N MET A 68 -4.12 -0.05 9.27
CA MET A 68 -3.60 -1.38 8.93
C MET A 68 -4.53 -2.50 9.38
N VAL A 69 -4.44 -3.65 8.70
CA VAL A 69 -5.09 -4.91 9.07
C VAL A 69 -4.06 -6.02 9.15
N TYR A 70 -4.33 -6.98 10.05
CA TYR A 70 -3.52 -8.18 10.21
C TYR A 70 -3.91 -9.25 9.19
N LEU A 71 -2.96 -9.72 8.40
CA LEU A 71 -3.16 -10.80 7.41
C LEU A 71 -2.99 -12.21 7.98
N GLY A 72 -2.43 -12.32 9.18
CA GLY A 72 -1.92 -13.59 9.70
C GLY A 72 -0.41 -13.74 9.47
N GLY A 73 0.19 -14.78 10.08
CA GLY A 73 1.61 -15.09 9.89
C GLY A 73 2.59 -13.98 10.35
N GLY A 74 2.15 -13.04 11.18
CA GLY A 74 2.97 -11.93 11.63
C GLY A 74 3.02 -10.73 10.67
N VAL A 75 2.14 -10.66 9.68
CA VAL A 75 2.12 -9.60 8.66
C VAL A 75 0.92 -8.67 8.84
N TRP A 76 1.18 -7.39 8.87
CA TRP A 76 0.19 -6.30 8.80
C TRP A 76 0.29 -5.60 7.46
N VAL A 77 -0.84 -5.17 6.90
CA VAL A 77 -0.92 -4.47 5.61
C VAL A 77 -1.77 -3.22 5.72
N ASP A 78 -1.42 -2.20 4.98
CA ASP A 78 -2.22 -0.99 4.83
C ASP A 78 -3.59 -1.30 4.21
N ILE A 79 -4.66 -0.79 4.83
CA ILE A 79 -6.03 -0.93 4.31
C ILE A 79 -6.16 -0.18 2.99
N TYR A 80 -5.63 1.04 2.94
CA TYR A 80 -5.72 1.93 1.79
C TYR A 80 -4.38 2.03 1.04
N LEU A 81 -4.43 2.54 -0.17
CA LEU A 81 -3.24 2.90 -0.93
C LEU A 81 -2.44 3.99 -0.20
N ALA A 82 -1.12 3.96 -0.36
CA ALA A 82 -0.23 4.94 0.25
C ALA A 82 -0.57 6.36 -0.17
N SER A 83 -0.68 7.24 0.80
CA SER A 83 -0.94 8.68 0.65
C SER A 83 0.06 9.50 1.45
N VAL A 84 0.15 10.79 1.17
CA VAL A 84 1.07 11.69 1.88
C VAL A 84 0.70 11.76 3.38
N ASN A 85 1.70 11.57 4.24
CA ASN A 85 1.64 11.90 5.65
C ASN A 85 2.46 13.18 5.93
N GLU A 86 3.70 13.18 5.49
CA GLU A 86 4.58 14.36 5.50
C GLU A 86 5.02 14.68 4.07
N ALA A 87 5.18 15.97 3.77
CA ALA A 87 5.54 16.45 2.44
C ALA A 87 6.80 15.77 1.91
N ILE A 88 6.72 15.25 0.68
CA ILE A 88 7.80 14.53 0.02
C ILE A 88 8.70 15.53 -0.71
N THR A 89 9.98 15.44 -0.46
CA THR A 89 11.01 16.22 -1.17
C THR A 89 12.07 15.32 -1.78
N PHE A 90 12.58 15.72 -2.93
CA PHE A 90 13.58 14.99 -3.69
C PHE A 90 14.94 15.72 -3.68
N SER A 91 16.01 14.97 -3.83
CA SER A 91 17.35 15.54 -3.92
C SER A 91 17.60 16.32 -5.21
N ASN A 92 16.97 15.91 -6.31
CA ASN A 92 17.18 16.49 -7.64
C ASN A 92 16.01 16.24 -8.62
N GLY A 93 14.77 16.51 -8.18
CA GLY A 93 13.57 16.32 -9.00
C GLY A 93 13.03 14.89 -9.03
N ASN A 94 12.04 14.66 -9.87
CA ASN A 94 11.26 13.41 -9.95
C ASN A 94 12.14 12.17 -10.16
N GLY A 95 11.82 11.10 -9.42
CA GLY A 95 12.55 9.82 -9.50
C GLY A 95 13.90 9.81 -8.78
N SER A 96 14.41 10.95 -8.32
CA SER A 96 15.67 11.01 -7.56
C SER A 96 15.45 10.60 -6.09
N PRO A 97 16.52 10.32 -5.31
CA PRO A 97 16.38 9.96 -3.91
C PRO A 97 15.57 10.96 -3.09
N ILE A 98 14.76 10.44 -2.18
CA ILE A 98 13.90 11.24 -1.29
C ILE A 98 14.73 11.76 -0.12
N THR A 99 14.66 13.06 0.13
CA THR A 99 15.35 13.72 1.25
C THR A 99 14.47 13.86 2.48
N ALA A 100 13.15 14.05 2.31
CA ALA A 100 12.18 14.11 3.39
C ALA A 100 10.81 13.58 2.93
N GLY A 101 9.94 13.27 3.90
CA GLY A 101 8.58 12.84 3.68
C GLY A 101 8.29 11.43 4.18
N SER A 102 7.03 11.16 4.43
CA SER A 102 6.50 9.86 4.84
C SER A 102 5.08 9.63 4.32
N CYS A 103 4.62 8.38 4.39
CA CYS A 103 3.31 7.96 3.92
C CYS A 103 2.43 7.46 5.05
N SER A 104 1.14 7.47 4.80
CA SER A 104 0.10 6.89 5.65
C SER A 104 -0.93 6.13 4.81
N SER A 105 -1.70 5.29 5.49
CA SER A 105 -2.89 4.61 4.97
C SER A 105 -4.11 5.33 5.52
N LYS A 106 -4.75 6.16 4.71
CA LYS A 106 -5.90 6.99 5.12
C LYS A 106 -7.04 6.88 4.12
N TYR A 107 -8.26 6.99 4.63
CA TYR A 107 -9.48 7.07 3.84
C TYR A 107 -9.64 8.45 3.21
N ASN A 108 -10.20 8.50 2.00
CA ASN A 108 -10.61 9.70 1.27
C ASN A 108 -9.50 10.73 1.06
N VAL A 109 -8.31 10.27 0.68
CA VAL A 109 -7.18 11.12 0.30
C VAL A 109 -6.63 10.70 -1.06
N THR A 110 -5.91 11.56 -1.72
CA THR A 110 -5.29 11.24 -3.02
C THR A 110 -4.16 10.22 -2.83
N PRO A 111 -4.22 9.05 -3.49
CA PRO A 111 -3.13 8.08 -3.43
C PRO A 111 -1.90 8.59 -4.19
N LEU A 112 -0.73 8.25 -3.67
CA LEU A 112 0.55 8.57 -4.30
C LEU A 112 0.80 7.73 -5.55
N THR A 113 1.33 8.38 -6.58
CA THR A 113 1.73 7.75 -7.85
C THR A 113 2.94 8.48 -8.45
N GLY A 114 3.30 8.16 -9.67
CA GLY A 114 4.27 8.98 -10.42
C GLY A 114 3.78 10.41 -10.73
N THR A 115 2.52 10.75 -10.51
CA THR A 115 2.07 12.15 -10.60
C THR A 115 2.82 13.04 -9.60
N GLU A 116 3.15 12.51 -8.44
CA GLU A 116 3.96 13.16 -7.41
C GLU A 116 5.47 12.97 -7.65
N GLY A 117 5.86 12.45 -8.81
CA GLY A 117 7.26 12.25 -9.19
C GLY A 117 7.88 10.95 -8.65
N LEU A 118 7.09 9.98 -8.19
CA LEU A 118 7.57 8.77 -7.53
C LEU A 118 7.80 7.62 -8.51
N SER A 119 8.98 7.05 -8.45
CA SER A 119 9.37 5.78 -9.10
C SER A 119 9.18 4.60 -8.15
N GLY A 120 9.34 3.37 -8.64
CA GLY A 120 9.33 2.17 -7.80
C GLY A 120 10.37 2.23 -6.67
N TYR A 121 11.58 2.73 -6.95
CA TYR A 121 12.61 2.93 -5.93
C TYR A 121 12.19 3.94 -4.85
N ASN A 122 11.50 5.01 -5.25
CA ASN A 122 10.99 5.98 -4.27
C ASN A 122 9.91 5.38 -3.38
N PHE A 123 9.09 4.46 -3.87
CA PHE A 123 8.14 3.74 -3.02
C PHE A 123 8.84 2.83 -2.01
N VAL A 124 9.99 2.22 -2.35
CA VAL A 124 10.83 1.49 -1.37
C VAL A 124 11.37 2.44 -0.29
N GLU A 125 11.86 3.63 -0.69
CA GLU A 125 12.35 4.64 0.25
C GLU A 125 11.25 5.15 1.19
N LEU A 126 10.07 5.48 0.64
CA LEU A 126 8.92 5.97 1.42
C LEU A 126 8.39 4.92 2.39
N ALA A 127 8.31 3.65 1.97
CA ALA A 127 7.93 2.56 2.86
C ALA A 127 8.86 2.50 4.08
N ARG A 128 10.18 2.51 3.85
CA ARG A 128 11.19 2.50 4.93
C ARG A 128 11.08 3.73 5.83
N ARG A 129 10.88 4.93 5.27
CA ARG A 129 10.69 6.17 6.04
C ARG A 129 9.43 6.14 6.91
N SER A 130 8.43 5.38 6.50
CA SER A 130 7.18 5.15 7.23
C SER A 130 7.26 3.98 8.22
N GLY A 131 8.46 3.38 8.43
CA GLY A 131 8.63 2.18 9.27
C GLY A 131 8.03 0.92 8.67
N LYS A 132 7.80 0.89 7.37
CA LYS A 132 7.13 -0.17 6.61
C LYS A 132 8.03 -0.69 5.48
N ARG A 133 7.52 -1.65 4.72
CA ARG A 133 8.12 -2.19 3.50
C ARG A 133 7.09 -2.38 2.40
N LEU A 134 7.53 -2.56 1.17
CA LEU A 134 6.65 -3.07 0.12
C LEU A 134 6.22 -4.50 0.46
N LEU A 135 5.04 -4.88 0.00
CA LEU A 135 4.56 -6.26 0.09
C LEU A 135 5.32 -7.14 -0.88
N THR A 136 5.53 -8.39 -0.49
CA THR A 136 5.86 -9.45 -1.44
C THR A 136 4.63 -9.81 -2.26
N TYR A 137 4.83 -10.46 -3.42
CA TYR A 137 3.69 -10.92 -4.23
C TYR A 137 2.83 -11.93 -3.50
N ALA A 138 3.42 -12.80 -2.68
CA ALA A 138 2.68 -13.74 -1.85
C ALA A 138 1.79 -13.04 -0.80
N GLU A 139 2.30 -12.03 -0.11
CA GLU A 139 1.54 -11.22 0.84
C GLU A 139 0.45 -10.42 0.14
N TRP A 140 0.76 -9.87 -1.04
CA TRP A 140 -0.21 -9.14 -1.84
C TRP A 140 -1.37 -10.05 -2.31
N LEU A 141 -1.07 -11.30 -2.72
CA LEU A 141 -2.10 -12.29 -3.06
C LEU A 141 -3.04 -12.58 -1.89
N GLN A 142 -2.52 -12.65 -0.66
CA GLN A 142 -3.34 -12.81 0.55
C GLN A 142 -4.18 -11.56 0.82
N ALA A 143 -3.56 -10.38 0.75
CA ALA A 143 -4.24 -9.11 0.95
C ALA A 143 -5.36 -8.88 -0.06
N ALA A 144 -5.14 -9.24 -1.32
CA ALA A 144 -6.07 -9.01 -2.43
C ALA A 144 -7.11 -10.13 -2.61
N HIS A 145 -7.00 -11.25 -1.90
CA HIS A 145 -7.90 -12.40 -2.07
C HIS A 145 -9.36 -12.01 -1.88
N GLY A 146 -10.20 -12.37 -2.85
CA GLY A 146 -11.64 -12.07 -2.85
C GLY A 146 -11.99 -10.63 -3.28
N HIS A 147 -11.03 -9.78 -3.63
CA HIS A 147 -11.32 -8.47 -4.23
C HIS A 147 -12.02 -8.65 -5.59
N PRO A 148 -13.01 -7.80 -5.95
CA PRO A 148 -13.67 -7.83 -7.26
C PRO A 148 -12.68 -7.81 -8.41
N GLN A 149 -12.95 -8.60 -9.46
CA GLN A 149 -12.02 -8.82 -10.57
C GLN A 149 -12.60 -8.27 -11.88
N GLY A 150 -11.77 -7.66 -12.69
CA GLY A 150 -12.15 -7.23 -14.04
C GLY A 150 -13.45 -6.43 -14.06
N ASP A 151 -14.40 -6.91 -14.83
CA ASP A 151 -15.68 -6.24 -15.03
C ASP A 151 -16.66 -6.39 -13.85
N GLN A 152 -16.34 -7.19 -12.84
CA GLN A 152 -17.10 -7.23 -11.57
C GLN A 152 -16.86 -5.99 -10.70
N TYR A 153 -15.82 -5.24 -10.99
CA TYR A 153 -15.52 -4.00 -10.29
C TYR A 153 -16.39 -2.87 -10.88
N ALA A 154 -17.27 -2.32 -10.08
CA ALA A 154 -18.22 -1.28 -10.47
C ALA A 154 -17.76 0.16 -10.16
N GLY A 155 -16.57 0.32 -9.59
CA GLY A 155 -16.06 1.61 -9.13
C GLY A 155 -15.45 2.49 -10.21
N ASN A 156 -14.71 3.51 -9.78
CA ASN A 156 -14.08 4.47 -10.66
C ASN A 156 -13.10 3.82 -11.64
N THR A 157 -13.39 3.90 -12.92
CA THR A 157 -12.60 3.35 -14.02
C THR A 157 -12.00 4.44 -14.93
N SER A 158 -11.96 5.69 -14.48
CA SER A 158 -11.53 6.84 -15.27
C SER A 158 -10.18 7.40 -14.85
N ASN A 159 -9.86 7.34 -13.55
CA ASN A 159 -8.65 7.90 -12.99
C ASN A 159 -8.31 7.26 -11.62
N ARG A 160 -7.29 7.77 -10.94
CA ARG A 160 -6.86 7.28 -9.62
C ARG A 160 -7.84 7.56 -8.47
N GLY A 161 -8.73 8.54 -8.60
CA GLY A 161 -9.68 8.95 -7.56
C GLY A 161 -9.05 9.25 -6.19
N THR A 162 -9.83 9.01 -5.14
CA THR A 162 -9.36 9.03 -3.75
C THR A 162 -9.34 7.62 -3.14
N THR A 163 -8.54 7.42 -2.10
CA THR A 163 -8.43 6.14 -1.40
C THR A 163 -9.73 5.78 -0.69
N GLY A 164 -10.23 4.60 -0.95
CA GLY A 164 -11.45 4.09 -0.31
C GLY A 164 -12.76 4.61 -0.91
N GLU A 165 -12.73 5.40 -1.99
CA GLU A 165 -13.96 5.93 -2.62
C GLU A 165 -14.92 4.83 -3.09
N ASP A 166 -14.40 3.66 -3.43
CA ASP A 166 -15.17 2.52 -3.93
C ASP A 166 -15.42 1.42 -2.87
N ALA A 167 -15.14 1.72 -1.59
CA ALA A 167 -15.30 0.73 -0.52
C ALA A 167 -16.78 0.37 -0.26
N ASP A 168 -17.67 1.34 -0.35
CA ASP A 168 -19.12 1.19 -0.15
C ASP A 168 -19.81 0.31 -1.22
N ILE A 169 -19.20 0.18 -2.39
CA ILE A 169 -19.66 -0.70 -3.48
C ILE A 169 -18.92 -2.03 -3.54
N GLY A 170 -18.16 -2.38 -2.51
CA GLY A 170 -17.53 -3.67 -2.36
C GLY A 170 -16.14 -3.83 -2.95
N ALA A 171 -15.44 -2.74 -3.25
CA ALA A 171 -14.02 -2.79 -3.65
C ALA A 171 -13.10 -3.19 -2.47
N ILE A 172 -13.44 -4.27 -1.79
CA ILE A 172 -12.79 -4.78 -0.57
C ILE A 172 -12.49 -6.26 -0.71
N SER A 173 -11.31 -6.68 -0.30
CA SER A 173 -10.90 -8.09 -0.23
C SER A 173 -11.48 -8.80 1.02
N PHE A 174 -11.34 -10.12 1.11
CA PHE A 174 -11.68 -10.87 2.33
C PHE A 174 -10.79 -10.52 3.53
N ALA A 175 -9.63 -9.94 3.28
CA ALA A 175 -8.76 -9.43 4.33
C ALA A 175 -9.09 -7.98 4.75
N ASN A 176 -10.21 -7.42 4.28
CA ASN A 176 -10.62 -6.03 4.50
C ASN A 176 -9.61 -5.00 3.96
N VAL A 177 -8.92 -5.34 2.89
CA VAL A 177 -8.01 -4.43 2.18
C VAL A 177 -8.76 -3.83 1.00
N VAL A 178 -8.75 -2.51 0.91
CA VAL A 178 -9.56 -1.75 -0.04
C VAL A 178 -8.78 -1.50 -1.33
N GLU A 179 -9.45 -1.54 -2.48
CA GLU A 179 -8.91 -1.17 -3.80
C GLU A 179 -7.62 -1.91 -4.18
N CYS A 180 -7.62 -3.24 -4.01
CA CYS A 180 -6.48 -4.08 -4.40
C CYS A 180 -6.32 -4.20 -5.92
N SER A 181 -7.38 -4.05 -6.69
CA SER A 181 -7.32 -4.15 -8.15
C SER A 181 -8.12 -3.03 -8.82
N ARG A 182 -7.78 -2.75 -10.10
CA ARG A 182 -8.48 -1.83 -11.00
C ARG A 182 -8.52 -0.35 -10.56
N LYS A 183 -7.83 0.00 -9.49
CA LYS A 183 -7.61 1.41 -9.08
C LYS A 183 -6.26 1.90 -9.58
N LEU A 184 -5.21 1.31 -9.05
CA LEU A 184 -3.81 1.52 -9.44
C LEU A 184 -3.11 0.19 -9.50
N TYR A 185 -2.15 0.02 -10.40
CA TYR A 185 -1.08 -0.93 -10.18
C TYR A 185 -0.36 -0.59 -8.88
N GLN A 186 0.17 -1.60 -8.21
CA GLN A 186 0.83 -1.45 -6.92
C GLN A 186 2.23 -2.05 -6.99
N TRP A 187 3.25 -1.23 -6.76
CA TRP A 187 4.64 -1.70 -6.66
C TRP A 187 4.78 -2.72 -5.54
N LEU A 188 5.45 -3.84 -5.84
CA LEU A 188 5.82 -4.89 -4.90
C LEU A 188 7.32 -4.88 -4.64
N GLY A 189 7.74 -5.65 -3.62
CA GLY A 189 9.14 -5.70 -3.19
C GLY A 189 10.05 -6.52 -4.10
N GLU A 190 9.49 -7.40 -4.95
CA GLU A 190 10.29 -8.27 -5.80
C GLU A 190 10.72 -7.59 -7.09
N PHE A 191 11.92 -7.93 -7.48
CA PHE A 191 12.51 -7.58 -8.75
C PHE A 191 12.69 -8.83 -9.62
N THR A 192 12.58 -8.67 -10.92
CA THR A 192 12.85 -9.71 -11.91
C THR A 192 13.70 -9.15 -13.02
N ILE A 193 14.15 -10.03 -13.89
CA ILE A 193 14.95 -9.66 -15.04
C ILE A 193 14.04 -9.72 -16.27
N ARG A 194 13.94 -8.60 -16.95
CA ARG A 194 13.27 -8.55 -18.24
C ARG A 194 14.16 -9.22 -19.28
N GLN A 195 13.75 -10.37 -19.77
CA GLN A 195 14.50 -11.16 -20.72
C GLN A 195 13.94 -10.97 -22.14
N ASP A 196 14.66 -10.20 -22.94
CA ASP A 196 14.28 -9.91 -24.34
C ASP A 196 15.06 -10.76 -25.35
N SER A 197 16.08 -11.53 -24.92
CA SER A 197 16.93 -12.36 -25.80
C SER A 197 17.52 -13.56 -25.05
N THR A 198 18.05 -14.52 -25.79
CA THR A 198 18.66 -15.75 -25.26
C THR A 198 20.16 -15.69 -25.03
N SER A 199 20.83 -14.60 -25.41
CA SER A 199 22.28 -14.44 -25.24
C SER A 199 22.62 -13.93 -23.86
N TRP A 200 23.69 -14.48 -23.24
CA TRP A 200 24.21 -14.02 -21.94
C TRP A 200 25.20 -12.87 -22.15
N ALA A 201 25.05 -11.82 -21.35
CA ALA A 201 25.96 -10.67 -21.37
C ALA A 201 25.94 -9.93 -20.03
N TRP A 202 26.97 -9.11 -19.79
CA TRP A 202 26.97 -8.13 -18.69
C TRP A 202 26.05 -6.97 -19.03
N GLN A 203 25.11 -6.67 -18.15
CA GLN A 203 24.12 -5.61 -18.30
C GLN A 203 24.19 -4.63 -17.14
N ASN A 204 24.02 -3.36 -17.46
CA ASN A 204 23.84 -2.33 -16.43
C ASN A 204 22.40 -2.40 -15.89
N PRO A 205 22.21 -2.54 -14.56
CA PRO A 205 20.86 -2.59 -13.97
C PRO A 205 20.12 -1.27 -14.12
N MET A 206 20.86 -0.16 -14.25
CA MET A 206 20.31 1.19 -14.41
C MET A 206 21.19 2.00 -15.35
N SER A 207 20.57 2.81 -16.21
CA SER A 207 21.30 3.73 -17.08
C SER A 207 22.03 4.79 -16.27
N GLY A 208 23.34 4.96 -16.55
CA GLY A 208 24.18 6.02 -15.98
C GLY A 208 24.64 5.82 -14.54
N GLN A 209 24.50 4.63 -13.95
CA GLN A 209 24.94 4.35 -12.58
C GLN A 209 26.13 3.37 -12.53
N TYR A 210 27.09 3.67 -11.64
CA TYR A 210 28.29 2.84 -11.37
C TYR A 210 28.06 1.86 -10.20
N VAL A 211 26.91 1.16 -10.20
CA VAL A 211 26.49 0.30 -9.08
C VAL A 211 26.72 -1.18 -9.33
N GLY A 212 27.63 -1.52 -10.24
CA GLY A 212 27.87 -2.91 -10.66
C GLY A 212 27.06 -3.30 -11.88
N GLN A 213 27.25 -4.54 -12.31
CA GLN A 213 26.60 -5.10 -13.51
C GLN A 213 25.98 -6.46 -13.18
N LEU A 214 24.95 -6.83 -13.93
CA LEU A 214 24.30 -8.12 -13.87
C LEU A 214 24.74 -8.97 -15.06
N TYR A 215 25.18 -10.21 -14.82
CA TYR A 215 25.43 -11.17 -15.88
C TYR A 215 24.15 -11.94 -16.17
N LEU A 216 23.48 -11.63 -17.24
CA LEU A 216 22.15 -12.12 -17.59
C LEU A 216 22.08 -12.56 -19.04
N PRO A 217 21.07 -13.38 -19.41
CA PRO A 217 20.61 -13.42 -20.78
C PRO A 217 20.37 -12.00 -21.26
N ASN A 218 20.75 -11.69 -22.50
CA ASN A 218 20.64 -10.35 -23.06
C ASN A 218 19.26 -9.76 -22.78
N SER A 219 19.20 -8.92 -21.76
CA SER A 219 17.96 -8.35 -21.20
C SER A 219 18.07 -6.84 -21.21
N THR A 220 16.96 -6.16 -21.32
CA THR A 220 16.90 -4.69 -21.29
C THR A 220 16.99 -4.11 -19.89
N GLY A 221 17.20 -4.94 -18.87
CA GLY A 221 17.44 -4.54 -17.49
C GLY A 221 16.54 -5.23 -16.47
N ILE A 222 16.52 -4.63 -15.30
CA ILE A 222 15.72 -5.11 -14.16
C ILE A 222 14.31 -4.53 -14.23
N SER A 223 13.31 -5.37 -13.92
CA SER A 223 11.93 -4.97 -13.72
C SER A 223 11.53 -5.13 -12.26
N GLN A 224 10.61 -4.31 -11.78
CA GLN A 224 9.99 -4.47 -10.47
C GLN A 224 8.54 -4.92 -10.67
N LEU A 225 8.08 -5.88 -9.88
CA LEU A 225 6.73 -6.38 -9.97
C LEU A 225 5.72 -5.29 -9.61
N ILE A 226 4.65 -5.23 -10.42
CA ILE A 226 3.46 -4.45 -10.11
C ILE A 226 2.22 -5.32 -10.21
N ALA A 227 1.27 -5.15 -9.32
CA ALA A 227 0.11 -6.02 -9.20
C ALA A 227 -1.23 -5.27 -9.25
N GLY A 228 -2.33 -5.99 -9.49
CA GLY A 228 -3.71 -5.51 -9.39
C GLY A 228 -4.33 -4.98 -10.67
N GLY A 229 -3.59 -4.29 -11.48
CA GLY A 229 -4.12 -3.54 -12.62
C GLY A 229 -4.66 -2.17 -12.21
N TYR A 230 -4.63 -1.22 -13.14
CA TYR A 230 -5.15 0.13 -12.94
C TYR A 230 -6.52 0.31 -13.62
N TRP A 231 -7.14 1.48 -13.48
CA TRP A 231 -8.51 1.78 -13.91
C TRP A 231 -8.83 1.41 -15.38
N SER A 232 -7.87 1.46 -16.30
CA SER A 232 -8.09 1.14 -17.72
C SER A 232 -7.81 -0.32 -18.08
N CYS A 233 -7.43 -1.18 -17.15
CA CYS A 233 -7.08 -2.58 -17.45
C CYS A 233 -8.29 -3.47 -17.78
N GLY A 234 -9.52 -3.03 -17.49
CA GLY A 234 -10.73 -3.81 -17.77
C GLY A 234 -10.66 -5.23 -17.19
N ALA A 235 -10.99 -6.21 -17.98
CA ALA A 235 -11.00 -7.62 -17.61
C ALA A 235 -9.63 -8.19 -17.17
N TYR A 236 -8.53 -7.50 -17.46
CA TYR A 236 -7.18 -7.92 -17.06
C TYR A 236 -6.82 -7.53 -15.61
N ALA A 237 -7.59 -6.63 -14.97
CA ALA A 237 -7.36 -6.28 -13.57
C ALA A 237 -7.90 -7.35 -12.64
N GLY A 238 -7.18 -7.66 -11.55
CA GLY A 238 -7.63 -8.66 -10.60
C GLY A 238 -6.61 -8.95 -9.49
N SER A 239 -7.06 -9.70 -8.49
CA SER A 239 -6.27 -10.09 -7.31
C SER A 239 -5.07 -11.01 -7.64
N ARG A 240 -4.95 -11.51 -8.86
CA ARG A 240 -3.82 -12.31 -9.31
C ARG A 240 -3.02 -11.65 -10.42
N THR A 241 -3.47 -10.47 -10.88
CA THR A 241 -2.79 -9.75 -11.94
C THR A 241 -1.43 -9.28 -11.45
N VAL A 242 -0.41 -9.60 -12.20
CA VAL A 242 0.96 -9.11 -12.02
C VAL A 242 1.56 -8.74 -13.36
N ASN A 243 2.28 -7.63 -13.42
CA ASN A 243 3.03 -7.19 -14.57
C ASN A 243 4.53 -7.24 -14.21
N LEU A 244 5.32 -7.84 -15.07
CA LEU A 244 6.75 -8.10 -14.91
C LEU A 244 7.62 -7.25 -15.87
N PHE A 245 7.03 -6.22 -16.45
CA PHE A 245 7.64 -5.48 -17.55
C PHE A 245 8.23 -4.13 -17.12
N ASP A 246 7.71 -3.51 -16.06
CA ASP A 246 8.00 -2.13 -15.74
C ASP A 246 9.34 -1.93 -15.00
N TYR A 247 10.10 -0.94 -15.44
CA TYR A 247 11.38 -0.59 -14.83
C TYR A 247 11.18 0.18 -13.52
N PRO A 248 11.93 -0.13 -12.45
CA PRO A 248 11.73 0.48 -11.14
C PRO A 248 12.08 1.99 -11.07
N TRP A 249 12.79 2.52 -12.05
CA TRP A 249 13.11 3.96 -12.12
C TRP A 249 12.10 4.79 -12.91
N TYR A 250 11.10 4.17 -13.53
CA TYR A 250 10.07 4.91 -14.23
C TYR A 250 9.07 5.54 -13.27
N VAL A 251 8.56 6.71 -13.68
CA VAL A 251 7.61 7.53 -12.95
C VAL A 251 6.26 7.44 -13.68
N TYR A 252 5.39 6.54 -13.23
CA TYR A 252 4.11 6.25 -13.85
C TYR A 252 2.93 6.76 -13.04
N THR A 253 2.01 7.47 -13.70
CA THR A 253 0.83 8.08 -13.06
C THR A 253 -0.24 7.09 -12.64
N ASN A 254 -0.19 5.87 -13.15
CA ASN A 254 -1.13 4.77 -12.91
C ASN A 254 -0.57 3.68 -11.99
N ILE A 255 0.59 3.91 -11.38
CA ILE A 255 1.20 2.98 -10.44
C ILE A 255 1.39 3.69 -9.10
N GLY A 256 0.82 3.12 -8.06
CA GLY A 256 0.98 3.51 -6.66
C GLY A 256 1.60 2.37 -5.85
N SER A 257 1.31 2.32 -4.57
CA SER A 257 1.65 1.18 -3.71
C SER A 257 0.79 1.14 -2.44
N ARG A 258 0.89 0.05 -1.71
CA ARG A 258 0.52 -0.08 -0.29
C ARG A 258 1.64 -0.79 0.43
N PHE A 259 1.73 -0.61 1.73
CA PHE A 259 2.85 -1.11 2.49
C PHE A 259 2.43 -2.17 3.49
N GLY A 260 3.40 -3.01 3.86
CA GLY A 260 3.28 -3.97 4.93
C GLY A 260 4.25 -3.69 6.06
N CYS A 261 4.02 -4.33 7.19
CA CYS A 261 4.88 -4.27 8.36
C CYS A 261 4.79 -5.60 9.10
N ASP A 262 5.90 -6.03 9.67
CA ASP A 262 5.92 -7.23 10.51
C ASP A 262 5.34 -6.92 11.90
N SER A 263 4.78 -7.94 12.56
CA SER A 263 4.34 -7.86 13.95
C SER A 263 5.51 -7.55 14.89
N LEU A 264 5.17 -6.92 16.02
CA LEU A 264 6.11 -6.65 17.11
C LEU A 264 6.62 -7.95 17.73
#